data_046d18b49d13bfc647defabc5651ddcf
#
_entry.id   046d18b49d13bfc647defabc5651ddcf
#
_cell.length_a   1.000
_cell.length_b   1.000
_cell.length_c   1.000
_cell.angle_alpha   90.00
_cell.angle_beta   90.00
_cell.angle_gamma   90.00
#
_symmetry.space_group_name_H-M   'P 1'
#
loop_
_entity.id
_entity.type
_entity.pdbx_description
1 polymer ?
#
loop_
_entity_poly.entity_id
_entity_poly.type
_entity_poly.pdbx_seq_one_letter_code
_entity_poly.pdbx_strand_id
1 'polypeptide(L)'
;MGHVKIIVDHDKIDYSGPLEVNGLLKLIELFIFERGFDKAHDKDFEINTANGKFIEWQIAPWKWISDYHRYIIKVRILGYDIVKADAMKNGKKVKVDTGRVIIVLDGFIDHDLQLRWENFPMLHFIRAMYDNFIFKAYTERFEHMLVNDINHLHDQIEKFLNMYKHYSLVSHQGP
;
A
#
# COMPACT_ATOMS: atom_id res chain seq x y z
N MET A 1 14.38 11.98 18.55
CA MET A 1 14.33 11.13 17.33
C MET A 1 13.10 10.26 17.42
N GLY A 2 12.17 10.39 16.50
CA GLY A 2 11.00 9.50 16.41
C GLY A 2 11.46 8.05 16.21
N HIS A 3 10.84 7.12 16.90
CA HIS A 3 11.13 5.69 16.76
C HIS A 3 10.11 5.09 15.79
N VAL A 4 10.54 4.80 14.56
CA VAL A 4 9.71 4.11 13.57
C VAL A 4 9.87 2.61 13.76
N LYS A 5 8.77 1.91 14.04
CA LYS A 5 8.71 0.44 14.12
C LYS A 5 8.10 -0.11 12.84
N ILE A 6 8.79 -1.05 12.21
CA ILE A 6 8.27 -1.81 11.08
C ILE A 6 7.33 -2.89 11.63
N ILE A 7 6.10 -2.95 11.16
CA ILE A 7 5.08 -3.92 11.56
C ILE A 7 4.83 -4.94 10.48
N VAL A 8 4.72 -4.46 9.23
CA VAL A 8 4.62 -5.32 8.04
C VAL A 8 5.76 -4.92 7.12
N ASP A 9 6.55 -5.90 6.73
CA ASP A 9 7.74 -5.71 5.90
C ASP A 9 7.59 -6.50 4.60
N HIS A 10 7.54 -5.77 3.48
CA HIS A 10 7.55 -6.30 2.12
C HIS A 10 6.45 -7.35 1.83
N ASP A 11 5.19 -7.08 2.27
CA ASP A 11 4.07 -7.86 1.80
C ASP A 11 3.89 -7.65 0.29
N LYS A 12 4.11 -8.71 -0.49
CA LYS A 12 4.30 -8.63 -1.94
C LYS A 12 3.22 -9.36 -2.71
N ILE A 13 2.60 -8.67 -3.67
CA ILE A 13 1.74 -9.25 -4.70
C ILE A 13 2.46 -9.17 -6.04
N ASP A 14 2.56 -10.30 -6.75
CA ASP A 14 3.18 -10.40 -8.09
C ASP A 14 2.14 -10.94 -9.07
N TYR A 15 1.76 -10.14 -10.03
CA TYR A 15 0.71 -10.46 -10.98
C TYR A 15 1.19 -10.23 -12.41
N SER A 16 0.87 -11.17 -13.30
CA SER A 16 1.13 -11.05 -14.74
C SER A 16 -0.13 -11.39 -15.51
N GLY A 17 -0.56 -10.50 -16.39
CA GLY A 17 -1.77 -10.70 -17.19
C GLY A 17 -2.50 -9.41 -17.49
N PRO A 18 -3.76 -9.52 -17.95
CA PRO A 18 -4.62 -8.37 -18.20
C PRO A 18 -5.02 -7.69 -16.90
N LEU A 19 -5.02 -6.37 -16.87
CA LEU A 19 -5.42 -5.54 -15.73
C LEU A 19 -5.88 -4.16 -16.21
N GLU A 20 -6.38 -3.36 -15.31
CA GLU A 20 -6.62 -1.93 -15.51
C GLU A 20 -5.79 -1.15 -14.48
N VAL A 21 -4.66 -0.59 -14.92
CA VAL A 21 -3.72 0.11 -14.02
C VAL A 21 -4.42 1.26 -13.30
N ASN A 22 -5.15 2.09 -14.02
CA ASN A 22 -5.87 3.22 -13.43
C ASN A 22 -6.95 2.79 -12.43
N GLY A 23 -7.61 1.65 -12.68
CA GLY A 23 -8.58 1.07 -11.76
C GLY A 23 -7.92 0.59 -10.46
N LEU A 24 -6.74 -0.02 -10.58
CA LEU A 24 -5.94 -0.44 -9.41
C LEU A 24 -5.51 0.77 -8.55
N LEU A 25 -5.01 1.83 -9.16
CA LEU A 25 -4.62 3.05 -8.44
C LEU A 25 -5.82 3.67 -7.72
N LYS A 26 -6.97 3.79 -8.39
CA LYS A 26 -8.21 4.31 -7.80
C LYS A 26 -8.71 3.46 -6.63
N LEU A 27 -8.60 2.13 -6.72
CA LEU A 27 -8.97 1.23 -5.63
C LEU A 27 -8.14 1.50 -4.39
N ILE A 28 -6.83 1.64 -4.54
CA ILE A 28 -5.92 1.93 -3.42
C ILE A 28 -6.20 3.33 -2.85
N GLU A 29 -6.40 4.34 -3.69
CA GLU A 29 -6.74 5.69 -3.24
C GLU A 29 -8.07 5.72 -2.48
N LEU A 30 -9.08 4.99 -2.96
CA LEU A 30 -10.38 4.88 -2.30
C LEU A 30 -10.26 4.21 -0.93
N PHE A 31 -9.50 3.11 -0.84
CA PHE A 31 -9.24 2.44 0.43
C PHE A 31 -8.60 3.38 1.46
N ILE A 32 -7.57 4.13 1.04
CA ILE A 32 -6.87 5.10 1.88
C ILE A 32 -7.84 6.16 2.39
N PHE A 33 -8.69 6.69 1.51
CA PHE A 33 -9.69 7.68 1.87
C PHE A 33 -10.74 7.13 2.84
N GLU A 34 -11.31 5.95 2.56
CA GLU A 34 -12.32 5.31 3.41
C GLU A 34 -11.80 4.97 4.81
N ARG A 35 -10.50 4.65 4.92
CA ARG A 35 -9.85 4.37 6.21
C ARG A 35 -9.38 5.61 6.94
N GLY A 36 -9.57 6.81 6.36
CA GLY A 36 -9.22 8.09 6.97
C GLY A 36 -7.71 8.31 7.07
N PHE A 37 -6.94 7.82 6.10
CA PHE A 37 -5.54 8.16 5.94
C PHE A 37 -5.40 9.46 5.16
N ASP A 38 -4.47 10.30 5.60
CA ASP A 38 -4.04 11.46 4.84
C ASP A 38 -3.11 11.04 3.70
N LYS A 39 -3.32 11.64 2.53
CA LYS A 39 -2.57 11.29 1.32
C LYS A 39 -1.21 11.97 1.32
N ALA A 40 -0.14 11.18 1.28
CA ALA A 40 1.19 11.66 0.96
C ALA A 40 1.63 11.06 -0.38
N HIS A 41 1.84 11.91 -1.37
CA HIS A 41 2.43 11.53 -2.65
C HIS A 41 3.94 11.48 -2.51
N ASP A 42 4.54 10.33 -2.85
CA ASP A 42 5.99 10.14 -2.81
C ASP A 42 6.60 10.14 -4.20
N LYS A 43 6.04 9.37 -5.13
CA LYS A 43 6.63 9.18 -6.45
C LYS A 43 5.59 8.75 -7.48
N ASP A 44 5.64 9.40 -8.63
CA ASP A 44 4.91 9.00 -9.83
C ASP A 44 5.88 9.13 -11.02
N PHE A 45 6.22 7.98 -11.61
CA PHE A 45 7.23 7.91 -12.63
C PHE A 45 6.81 6.93 -13.73
N GLU A 46 6.89 7.38 -14.97
CA GLU A 46 6.48 6.62 -16.12
C GLU A 46 7.51 6.76 -17.25
N ILE A 47 7.96 5.64 -17.81
CA ILE A 47 8.85 5.62 -18.99
C ILE A 47 8.29 4.68 -20.04
N ASN A 48 8.32 5.12 -21.29
CA ASN A 48 8.09 4.25 -22.44
C ASN A 48 9.38 3.51 -22.80
N THR A 49 9.32 2.18 -22.80
CA THR A 49 10.40 1.30 -23.21
C THR A 49 10.09 0.65 -24.56
N ALA A 50 11.06 -0.04 -25.16
CA ALA A 50 10.86 -0.73 -26.45
C ALA A 50 9.77 -1.83 -26.37
N ASN A 51 9.60 -2.45 -25.19
CA ASN A 51 8.67 -3.58 -24.98
C ASN A 51 7.32 -3.16 -24.39
N GLY A 52 7.15 -1.89 -24.02
CA GLY A 52 5.96 -1.40 -23.35
C GLY A 52 6.29 -0.24 -22.42
N LYS A 53 5.40 0.03 -21.48
CA LYS A 53 5.54 1.09 -20.50
C LYS A 53 6.02 0.54 -19.18
N PHE A 54 7.02 1.20 -18.58
CA PHE A 54 7.39 0.99 -17.17
C PHE A 54 6.69 2.05 -16.31
N ILE A 55 6.10 1.63 -15.22
CA ILE A 55 5.40 2.50 -14.27
C ILE A 55 5.96 2.25 -12.88
N GLU A 56 6.34 3.30 -12.18
CA GLU A 56 6.63 3.25 -10.75
C GLU A 56 5.76 4.29 -10.04
N TRP A 57 4.85 3.80 -9.21
CA TRP A 57 3.99 4.62 -8.40
C TRP A 57 4.17 4.27 -6.93
N GLN A 58 4.36 5.29 -6.09
CA GLN A 58 4.58 5.12 -4.66
C GLN A 58 3.84 6.19 -3.88
N ILE A 59 3.16 5.76 -2.83
CA ILE A 59 2.55 6.64 -1.84
C ILE A 59 2.88 6.14 -0.44
N ALA A 60 2.86 7.06 0.52
CA ALA A 60 3.07 6.76 1.93
C ALA A 60 1.97 7.44 2.78
N PRO A 61 0.68 7.06 2.61
CA PRO A 61 -0.39 7.61 3.41
C PRO A 61 -0.18 7.34 4.89
N TRP A 62 -0.59 8.32 5.70
CA TRP A 62 -0.43 8.26 7.14
C TRP A 62 -1.70 8.71 7.86
N LYS A 63 -1.83 8.29 9.13
CA LYS A 63 -2.98 8.60 9.96
C LYS A 63 -2.57 8.67 11.42
N TRP A 64 -2.97 9.73 12.13
CA TRP A 64 -2.84 9.79 13.58
C TRP A 64 -3.80 8.82 14.26
N ILE A 65 -3.29 8.03 15.19
CA ILE A 65 -4.08 7.12 16.03
C ILE A 65 -4.22 7.66 17.44
N SER A 66 -3.24 8.41 17.87
CA SER A 66 -3.21 9.13 19.14
C SER A 66 -2.29 10.34 19.01
N ASP A 67 -2.22 11.15 20.03
CA ASP A 67 -1.31 12.33 20.09
C ASP A 67 0.18 11.94 19.95
N TYR A 68 0.51 10.65 20.06
CA TYR A 68 1.88 10.15 20.07
C TYR A 68 2.19 9.07 19.02
N HIS A 69 1.16 8.59 18.30
CA HIS A 69 1.31 7.48 17.38
C HIS A 69 0.69 7.79 16.03
N ARG A 70 1.45 7.49 14.98
CA ARG A 70 1.04 7.64 13.60
C ARG A 70 1.22 6.35 12.85
N TYR A 71 0.18 5.88 12.14
CA TYR A 71 0.30 4.83 11.14
C TYR A 71 0.84 5.40 9.84
N ILE A 72 1.68 4.62 9.17
CA ILE A 72 2.13 4.88 7.81
C ILE A 72 2.00 3.57 7.05
N ILE A 73 1.28 3.59 5.93
CA ILE A 73 1.22 2.48 4.99
C ILE A 73 1.95 2.93 3.74
N LYS A 74 3.06 2.28 3.41
CA LYS A 74 3.77 2.56 2.16
C LYS A 74 3.32 1.56 1.11
N VAL A 75 2.79 2.08 0.00
CA VAL A 75 2.37 1.28 -1.15
C VAL A 75 3.28 1.63 -2.32
N ARG A 76 3.94 0.61 -2.89
CA ARG A 76 4.75 0.75 -4.09
C ARG A 76 4.22 -0.17 -5.17
N ILE A 77 3.97 0.37 -6.36
CA ILE A 77 3.55 -0.37 -7.54
C ILE A 77 4.62 -0.23 -8.61
N LEU A 78 5.10 -1.35 -9.11
CA LEU A 78 6.05 -1.46 -10.21
C LEU A 78 5.37 -2.20 -11.36
N GLY A 79 5.11 -1.50 -12.46
CA GLY A 79 4.54 -2.08 -13.68
C GLY A 79 5.63 -2.24 -14.75
N TYR A 80 5.76 -3.45 -15.26
CA TYR A 80 6.74 -3.80 -16.30
C TYR A 80 6.02 -4.20 -17.58
N ASP A 81 6.52 -3.69 -18.70
CA ASP A 81 6.06 -4.03 -20.05
C ASP A 81 4.54 -3.86 -20.21
N ILE A 82 4.01 -2.78 -19.64
CA ILE A 82 2.59 -2.47 -19.70
C ILE A 82 2.23 -2.00 -21.12
N VAL A 83 1.40 -2.79 -21.78
CA VAL A 83 0.89 -2.48 -23.14
C VAL A 83 -0.62 -2.54 -23.17
N LYS A 84 -1.24 -1.80 -24.09
CA LYS A 84 -2.68 -1.89 -24.35
C LYS A 84 -2.97 -3.11 -25.20
N ALA A 85 -3.91 -3.93 -24.77
CA ALA A 85 -4.35 -5.12 -25.49
C ALA A 85 -5.89 -5.17 -25.57
N ASP A 86 -6.37 -5.85 -26.59
CA ASP A 86 -7.78 -6.17 -26.70
C ASP A 86 -8.07 -7.50 -25.96
N ALA A 87 -9.05 -7.49 -25.08
CA ALA A 87 -9.49 -8.69 -24.38
C ALA A 87 -11.00 -8.92 -24.59
N MET A 88 -11.41 -10.16 -24.43
CA MET A 88 -12.82 -10.52 -24.46
C MET A 88 -13.37 -10.65 -23.04
N LYS A 89 -14.42 -9.92 -22.74
CA LYS A 89 -15.20 -10.04 -21.50
C LYS A 89 -16.66 -10.30 -21.87
N ASN A 90 -17.18 -11.46 -21.47
CA ASN A 90 -18.57 -11.83 -21.73
C ASN A 90 -18.99 -11.65 -23.22
N GLY A 91 -18.10 -12.03 -24.15
CA GLY A 91 -18.35 -11.90 -25.61
C GLY A 91 -18.19 -10.49 -26.18
N LYS A 92 -17.79 -9.50 -25.38
CA LYS A 92 -17.53 -8.11 -25.82
C LYS A 92 -16.03 -7.82 -25.82
N LYS A 93 -15.54 -7.14 -26.87
CA LYS A 93 -14.19 -6.63 -26.89
C LYS A 93 -14.04 -5.43 -25.95
N VAL A 94 -13.05 -5.49 -25.07
CA VAL A 94 -12.67 -4.41 -24.15
C VAL A 94 -11.19 -4.16 -24.25
N LYS A 95 -10.77 -2.90 -24.13
CA LYS A 95 -9.36 -2.53 -24.05
C LYS A 95 -8.90 -2.64 -22.61
N VAL A 96 -7.83 -3.37 -22.38
CA VAL A 96 -7.19 -3.53 -21.06
C VAL A 96 -5.70 -3.27 -21.18
N ASP A 97 -5.06 -3.02 -20.06
CA ASP A 97 -3.61 -3.06 -19.99
C ASP A 97 -3.19 -4.53 -19.79
N THR A 98 -2.03 -4.91 -20.28
CA THR A 98 -1.42 -6.21 -19.99
C THR A 98 0.06 -6.02 -19.71
N GLY A 99 0.59 -6.80 -18.77
CA GLY A 99 1.98 -6.73 -18.34
C GLY A 99 2.18 -7.41 -17.00
N ARG A 100 3.31 -7.15 -16.37
CA ARG A 100 3.60 -7.63 -15.02
C ARG A 100 3.54 -6.47 -14.04
N VAL A 101 2.83 -6.67 -12.92
CA VAL A 101 2.74 -5.69 -11.85
C VAL A 101 3.20 -6.32 -10.55
N ILE A 102 4.12 -5.64 -9.87
CA ILE A 102 4.57 -5.99 -8.52
C ILE A 102 4.08 -4.91 -7.58
N ILE A 103 3.35 -5.30 -6.57
CA ILE A 103 2.85 -4.41 -5.52
C ILE A 103 3.51 -4.80 -4.22
N VAL A 104 4.06 -3.83 -3.51
CA VAL A 104 4.70 -4.02 -2.20
C VAL A 104 4.00 -3.12 -1.20
N LEU A 105 3.57 -3.73 -0.11
CA LEU A 105 2.91 -3.08 1.02
C LEU A 105 3.82 -3.16 2.24
N ASP A 106 4.17 -2.01 2.81
CA ASP A 106 4.92 -1.90 4.06
C ASP A 106 4.08 -1.13 5.09
N GLY A 107 4.13 -1.56 6.33
CA GLY A 107 3.40 -0.94 7.43
C GLY A 107 4.32 -0.50 8.56
N PHE A 108 4.19 0.76 8.96
CA PHE A 108 5.01 1.35 10.01
C PHE A 108 4.14 2.02 11.08
N ILE A 109 4.62 1.97 12.32
CA ILE A 109 4.12 2.82 13.40
C ILE A 109 5.25 3.78 13.77
N ASP A 110 4.97 5.07 13.58
CA ASP A 110 5.86 6.14 14.01
C ASP A 110 5.44 6.60 15.40
N HIS A 111 6.37 6.49 16.33
CA HIS A 111 6.21 6.98 17.70
C HIS A 111 6.81 8.38 17.76
N ASP A 112 6.03 9.39 17.42
CA ASP A 112 6.44 10.78 17.60
C ASP A 112 6.37 11.14 19.10
N LEU A 113 7.41 10.75 19.81
CA LEU A 113 7.67 11.21 21.15
C LEU A 113 8.15 12.66 21.03
N GLN A 114 7.21 13.57 20.85
CA GLN A 114 7.53 14.99 21.03
C GLN A 114 8.23 15.14 22.36
N LEU A 115 9.44 15.69 22.32
CA LEU A 115 10.38 16.03 23.39
C LEU A 115 9.80 16.77 24.62
N ARG A 116 8.50 16.79 24.80
CA ARG A 116 7.79 17.46 25.91
C ARG A 116 8.14 16.92 27.30
N TRP A 117 8.65 15.68 27.38
CA TRP A 117 8.93 15.00 28.64
C TRP A 117 10.39 15.09 29.07
N GLU A 118 11.30 15.59 28.22
CA GLU A 118 12.74 15.60 28.50
C GLU A 118 13.15 16.63 29.57
N ASN A 119 12.25 17.56 29.92
CA ASN A 119 12.60 18.65 30.83
C ASN A 119 12.40 18.34 32.33
N PHE A 120 11.89 17.15 32.72
CA PHE A 120 11.65 16.81 34.12
C PHE A 120 12.16 15.39 34.47
N PRO A 121 13.23 15.28 35.30
CA PRO A 121 13.81 13.97 35.66
C PRO A 121 12.84 13.02 36.37
N MET A 122 11.91 13.53 37.15
CA MET A 122 10.91 12.75 37.88
C MET A 122 9.88 12.08 36.93
N LEU A 123 9.63 12.69 35.78
CA LEU A 123 8.76 12.13 34.76
C LEU A 123 9.39 10.96 34.00
N HIS A 124 10.74 10.87 33.97
CA HIS A 124 11.44 9.72 33.41
C HIS A 124 11.15 8.41 34.15
N PHE A 125 11.03 8.45 35.48
CA PHE A 125 10.72 7.26 36.26
C PHE A 125 9.25 6.80 36.06
N ILE A 126 8.33 7.77 36.05
CA ILE A 126 6.90 7.49 35.79
C ILE A 126 6.73 6.97 34.37
N ARG A 127 7.47 7.52 33.39
CA ARG A 127 7.49 7.04 32.01
C ARG A 127 7.98 5.62 31.90
N ALA A 128 9.09 5.25 32.56
CA ALA A 128 9.63 3.90 32.53
C ALA A 128 8.63 2.85 33.07
N MET A 129 7.87 3.21 34.10
CA MET A 129 6.78 2.36 34.60
C MET A 129 5.60 2.32 33.64
N TYR A 130 5.20 3.45 33.08
CA TYR A 130 4.09 3.54 32.13
C TYR A 130 4.40 2.77 30.83
N ASP A 131 5.62 2.95 30.30
CA ASP A 131 6.09 2.28 29.08
C ASP A 131 6.13 0.76 29.23
N ASN A 132 6.48 0.25 30.42
CA ASN A 132 6.58 -1.19 30.66
C ASN A 132 5.23 -1.91 30.86
N PHE A 133 4.22 -1.25 31.40
CA PHE A 133 2.97 -1.92 31.80
C PHE A 133 1.75 -1.54 30.96
N ILE A 134 1.60 -0.27 30.61
CA ILE A 134 0.41 0.22 29.91
C ILE A 134 0.66 0.33 28.41
N PHE A 135 1.86 0.78 28.04
CA PHE A 135 2.22 1.06 26.66
C PHE A 135 2.26 -0.22 25.80
N LYS A 136 2.72 -1.34 26.38
CA LYS A 136 2.84 -2.61 25.66
C LYS A 136 1.50 -3.15 25.17
N ALA A 137 0.48 -3.13 26.03
CA ALA A 137 -0.86 -3.60 25.67
C ALA A 137 -1.54 -2.70 24.62
N TYR A 138 -1.33 -1.37 24.70
CA TYR A 138 -1.85 -0.43 23.70
C TYR A 138 -1.14 -0.57 22.36
N THR A 139 0.19 -0.74 22.38
CA THR A 139 1.00 -0.88 21.16
C THR A 139 0.63 -2.15 20.39
N GLU A 140 0.47 -3.29 21.08
CA GLU A 140 0.04 -4.54 20.46
C GLU A 140 -1.32 -4.41 19.76
N ARG A 141 -2.28 -3.71 20.38
CA ARG A 141 -3.58 -3.45 19.75
C ARG A 141 -3.45 -2.62 18.47
N PHE A 142 -2.60 -1.58 18.49
CA PHE A 142 -2.36 -0.73 17.32
C PHE A 142 -1.65 -1.50 16.20
N GLU A 143 -0.70 -2.37 16.55
CA GLU A 143 -0.03 -3.25 15.59
C GLU A 143 -1.03 -4.16 14.88
N HIS A 144 -1.91 -4.82 15.64
CA HIS A 144 -2.96 -5.66 15.07
C HIS A 144 -3.93 -4.89 14.16
N MET A 145 -4.29 -3.67 14.52
CA MET A 145 -5.15 -2.84 13.67
C MET A 145 -4.47 -2.50 12.34
N LEU A 146 -3.17 -2.12 12.36
CA LEU A 146 -2.42 -1.83 11.15
C LEU A 146 -2.26 -3.07 10.26
N VAL A 147 -1.93 -4.23 10.86
CA VAL A 147 -1.86 -5.51 10.14
C VAL A 147 -3.20 -5.85 9.47
N ASN A 148 -4.31 -5.66 10.18
CA ASN A 148 -5.64 -5.90 9.62
C ASN A 148 -5.96 -4.95 8.46
N ASP A 149 -5.59 -3.68 8.55
CA ASP A 149 -5.79 -2.72 7.47
C ASP A 149 -4.97 -3.11 6.23
N ILE A 150 -3.71 -3.53 6.40
CA ILE A 150 -2.85 -3.96 5.29
C ILE A 150 -3.37 -5.27 4.68
N ASN A 151 -3.73 -6.26 5.48
CA ASN A 151 -4.31 -7.51 4.99
C ASN A 151 -5.61 -7.25 4.20
N HIS A 152 -6.44 -6.33 4.66
CA HIS A 152 -7.67 -5.98 3.97
C HIS A 152 -7.38 -5.27 2.63
N LEU A 153 -6.36 -4.40 2.58
CA LEU A 153 -5.90 -3.79 1.33
C LEU A 153 -5.35 -4.85 0.37
N HIS A 154 -4.51 -5.76 0.87
CA HIS A 154 -3.97 -6.89 0.12
C HIS A 154 -5.10 -7.73 -0.52
N ASP A 155 -6.07 -8.15 0.28
CA ASP A 155 -7.23 -8.93 -0.20
C ASP A 155 -8.05 -8.19 -1.26
N GLN A 156 -8.23 -6.88 -1.11
CA GLN A 156 -8.93 -6.07 -2.11
C GLN A 156 -8.17 -5.99 -3.43
N ILE A 157 -6.85 -5.81 -3.37
CA ILE A 157 -5.98 -5.79 -4.54
C ILE A 157 -6.02 -7.16 -5.24
N GLU A 158 -5.88 -8.26 -4.50
CA GLU A 158 -5.96 -9.61 -5.07
C GLU A 158 -7.30 -9.88 -5.73
N LYS A 159 -8.41 -9.53 -5.08
CA LYS A 159 -9.76 -9.66 -5.65
C LYS A 159 -9.91 -8.86 -6.94
N PHE A 160 -9.38 -7.64 -6.96
CA PHE A 160 -9.39 -6.80 -8.16
C PHE A 160 -8.60 -7.44 -9.29
N LEU A 161 -7.37 -7.90 -9.05
CA LEU A 161 -6.55 -8.55 -10.06
C LEU A 161 -7.15 -9.88 -10.54
N ASN A 162 -7.76 -10.65 -9.63
CA ASN A 162 -8.41 -11.92 -9.96
C ASN A 162 -9.62 -11.73 -10.88
N MET A 163 -10.31 -10.58 -10.85
CA MET A 163 -11.39 -10.29 -11.80
C MET A 163 -10.91 -10.29 -13.25
N TYR A 164 -9.65 -9.94 -13.49
CA TYR A 164 -9.05 -9.87 -14.83
C TYR A 164 -8.46 -11.19 -15.31
N LYS A 165 -8.22 -12.18 -14.45
CA LYS A 165 -7.69 -13.52 -14.82
C LYS A 165 -8.58 -14.24 -15.83
N HIS A 166 -9.87 -13.92 -15.86
CA HIS A 166 -10.83 -14.55 -16.78
C HIS A 166 -10.97 -13.82 -18.13
N TYR A 167 -10.18 -12.78 -18.36
CA TYR A 167 -10.16 -12.08 -19.64
C TYR A 167 -9.27 -12.83 -20.61
N SER A 168 -9.85 -13.28 -21.72
CA SER A 168 -9.08 -13.90 -22.81
C SER A 168 -8.46 -12.81 -23.67
N LEU A 169 -7.14 -12.74 -23.71
CA LEU A 169 -6.45 -11.84 -24.63
C LEU A 169 -6.72 -12.27 -26.08
N VAL A 170 -7.11 -11.33 -26.92
CA VAL A 170 -7.25 -11.57 -28.36
C VAL A 170 -5.87 -11.52 -28.94
N SER A 171 -5.28 -12.67 -29.27
CA SER A 171 -4.04 -12.71 -30.03
C SER A 171 -4.30 -12.13 -31.43
N HIS A 172 -3.71 -10.99 -31.74
CA HIS A 172 -3.54 -10.59 -33.13
C HIS A 172 -2.53 -11.56 -33.76
N GLN A 173 -3.03 -12.67 -34.33
CA GLN A 173 -2.28 -13.37 -35.37
C GLN A 173 -2.28 -12.39 -36.55
N GLY A 174 -1.18 -11.68 -36.74
CA GLY A 174 -0.94 -10.92 -37.96
C GLY A 174 -0.94 -11.85 -39.17
N PRO A 175 -1.25 -11.31 -40.35
CA PRO A 175 -1.27 -12.05 -41.59
C PRO A 175 0.11 -12.60 -41.95
#